data_aeb9bb7f6f184924cdf3027537be6ba6
#
_entry.id   aeb9bb7f6f184924cdf3027537be6ba6
#
_cell.length_a   1.000
_cell.length_b   1.000
_cell.length_c   1.000
_cell.angle_alpha   90.00
_cell.angle_beta   90.00
_cell.angle_gamma   90.00
#
_symmetry.space_group_name_H-M   'P 1'
#
loop_
_entity.id
_entity.type
_entity.pdbx_description
1 polymer ?
#
loop_
_entity_poly.entity_id
_entity_poly.type
_entity_poly.pdbx_seq_one_letter_code
_entity_poly.pdbx_strand_id
1 'polypeptide(L)'
;MKHLVLALGLVAIPTKQENLPHSPQPLAPYIQTSIPVDKPPQTLKLSQINTLVDALILVESSGNPKAYNKKERACGCLQIRPIMLREVNRILRKQKSDRKFLLEDRWECGLSKEMFYIWVNYHHKDSSDEVIARCWNGGPRGWKKPQTEHYWNKVQKLWEK
;
A
#
# COMPACT_ATOMS: atom_id res chain seq x y z
N MET A 1 -46.14 -75.48 6.96
CA MET A 1 -45.00 -75.35 5.99
C MET A 1 -45.15 -74.02 5.27
N LYS A 2 -44.41 -73.05 5.68
CA LYS A 2 -44.48 -71.71 5.08
C LYS A 2 -43.13 -71.43 4.39
N HIS A 3 -43.16 -71.31 3.10
CA HIS A 3 -42.01 -70.97 2.29
C HIS A 3 -41.68 -69.49 2.39
N LEU A 4 -40.50 -69.20 2.87
CA LEU A 4 -39.94 -67.85 2.90
C LEU A 4 -39.16 -67.61 1.59
N VAL A 5 -39.65 -66.72 0.74
CA VAL A 5 -38.95 -66.24 -0.46
C VAL A 5 -38.09 -65.07 -0.09
N LEU A 6 -36.75 -65.24 -0.18
CA LEU A 6 -35.77 -64.18 -0.04
C LEU A 6 -35.68 -63.43 -1.38
N ALA A 7 -36.09 -62.18 -1.42
CA ALA A 7 -35.83 -61.28 -2.53
C ALA A 7 -34.42 -60.65 -2.38
N LEU A 8 -33.47 -61.02 -3.24
CA LEU A 8 -32.20 -60.29 -3.36
C LEU A 8 -32.42 -58.97 -4.05
N GLY A 9 -32.33 -57.90 -3.30
CA GLY A 9 -32.26 -56.52 -3.83
C GLY A 9 -30.87 -56.24 -4.41
N LEU A 10 -30.80 -56.03 -5.69
CA LEU A 10 -29.58 -55.57 -6.39
C LEU A 10 -29.41 -54.08 -6.09
N VAL A 11 -28.43 -53.75 -5.27
CA VAL A 11 -28.02 -52.35 -5.05
C VAL A 11 -27.11 -51.92 -6.18
N ALA A 12 -27.60 -51.01 -7.01
CA ALA A 12 -26.77 -50.38 -8.04
C ALA A 12 -25.80 -49.39 -7.40
N ILE A 13 -24.51 -49.65 -7.52
CA ILE A 13 -23.45 -48.75 -7.11
C ILE A 13 -23.30 -47.65 -8.18
N PRO A 14 -23.41 -46.34 -7.85
CA PRO A 14 -23.13 -45.32 -8.85
C PRO A 14 -21.63 -45.30 -9.15
N THR A 15 -21.29 -45.53 -10.40
CA THR A 15 -19.92 -45.37 -10.92
C THR A 15 -19.53 -43.91 -10.85
N LYS A 16 -18.53 -43.59 -10.02
CA LYS A 16 -17.89 -42.30 -9.92
C LYS A 16 -17.17 -42.01 -11.24
N GLN A 17 -17.68 -41.07 -11.99
CA GLN A 17 -17.08 -40.60 -13.22
C GLN A 17 -15.79 -39.85 -12.82
N GLU A 18 -14.64 -40.43 -13.13
CA GLU A 18 -13.33 -39.80 -12.95
C GLU A 18 -13.23 -38.62 -13.93
N ASN A 19 -13.15 -37.41 -13.36
CA ASN A 19 -12.81 -36.21 -14.12
C ASN A 19 -11.37 -36.34 -14.62
N LEU A 20 -11.20 -36.55 -15.91
CA LEU A 20 -9.92 -36.43 -16.61
C LEU A 20 -9.32 -35.04 -16.35
N PRO A 21 -8.00 -34.96 -16.09
CA PRO A 21 -7.35 -33.68 -15.90
C PRO A 21 -7.47 -32.84 -17.17
N HIS A 22 -7.98 -31.60 -17.01
CA HIS A 22 -8.01 -30.61 -18.07
C HIS A 22 -6.58 -30.39 -18.58
N SER A 23 -6.40 -30.66 -19.88
CA SER A 23 -5.21 -30.25 -20.60
C SER A 23 -4.95 -28.77 -20.38
N PRO A 24 -3.70 -28.33 -20.04
CA PRO A 24 -3.40 -26.95 -19.87
C PRO A 24 -3.69 -26.18 -21.17
N GLN A 25 -4.61 -25.25 -21.11
CA GLN A 25 -4.87 -24.30 -22.19
C GLN A 25 -3.59 -23.49 -22.45
N PRO A 26 -3.21 -23.24 -23.72
CA PRO A 26 -2.09 -22.37 -24.01
C PRO A 26 -2.39 -20.98 -23.46
N LEU A 27 -1.52 -20.49 -22.58
CA LEU A 27 -1.55 -19.13 -22.06
C LEU A 27 -1.53 -18.17 -23.26
N ALA A 28 -2.52 -17.28 -23.33
CA ALA A 28 -2.51 -16.18 -24.28
C ALA A 28 -1.18 -15.43 -24.16
N PRO A 29 -0.59 -14.95 -25.28
CA PRO A 29 0.67 -14.24 -25.23
C PRO A 29 0.54 -13.03 -24.31
N TYR A 30 1.34 -13.03 -23.22
CA TYR A 30 1.52 -11.88 -22.36
C TYR A 30 2.07 -10.72 -23.21
N ILE A 31 1.20 -9.77 -23.52
CA ILE A 31 1.63 -8.53 -24.18
C ILE A 31 2.51 -7.80 -23.16
N GLN A 32 3.82 -7.95 -23.30
CA GLN A 32 4.78 -7.06 -22.65
C GLN A 32 4.56 -5.66 -23.24
N THR A 33 3.69 -4.88 -22.64
CA THR A 33 3.75 -3.43 -22.78
C THR A 33 5.05 -3.02 -22.11
N SER A 34 6.08 -2.84 -22.92
CA SER A 34 7.33 -2.23 -22.52
C SER A 34 7.01 -0.80 -22.03
N ILE A 35 6.88 -0.64 -20.72
CA ILE A 35 6.91 0.68 -20.09
C ILE A 35 8.32 1.22 -20.40
N PRO A 36 8.47 2.40 -21.02
CA PRO A 36 9.78 2.99 -21.27
C PRO A 36 10.47 3.22 -19.93
N VAL A 37 11.53 2.46 -19.64
CA VAL A 37 12.36 2.54 -18.41
C VAL A 37 13.45 3.58 -18.56
N ASP A 38 13.24 4.67 -19.28
CA ASP A 38 14.28 5.68 -19.51
C ASP A 38 13.82 7.10 -19.15
N LYS A 39 13.29 7.26 -17.92
CA LYS A 39 13.25 8.59 -17.34
C LYS A 39 13.96 8.57 -16.00
N PRO A 40 15.11 9.30 -15.85
CA PRO A 40 15.74 9.39 -14.53
C PRO A 40 14.72 9.91 -13.50
N PRO A 41 14.80 9.48 -12.24
CA PRO A 41 13.86 9.90 -11.20
C PRO A 41 13.85 11.44 -11.16
N GLN A 42 12.71 12.02 -11.54
CA GLN A 42 12.57 13.47 -11.54
C GLN A 42 12.49 13.95 -10.09
N THR A 43 13.51 14.67 -9.67
CA THR A 43 13.45 15.44 -8.43
C THR A 43 12.36 16.50 -8.58
N LEU A 44 11.38 16.50 -7.67
CA LEU A 44 10.32 17.52 -7.63
C LEU A 44 10.95 18.91 -7.54
N LYS A 45 10.62 19.76 -8.53
CA LYS A 45 11.03 21.17 -8.50
C LYS A 45 10.06 21.95 -7.60
N LEU A 46 10.57 23.00 -6.95
CA LEU A 46 9.76 23.86 -6.07
C LEU A 46 8.52 24.41 -6.78
N SER A 47 8.58 24.66 -8.09
CA SER A 47 7.46 25.10 -8.93
C SER A 47 6.37 24.02 -9.17
N GLN A 48 6.57 22.79 -8.70
CA GLN A 48 5.66 21.65 -8.86
C GLN A 48 4.95 21.24 -7.57
N ILE A 49 5.07 22.08 -6.51
CA ILE A 49 4.39 21.79 -5.25
C ILE A 49 2.95 22.27 -5.36
N ASN A 50 2.04 21.33 -5.54
CA ASN A 50 0.61 21.58 -5.64
C ASN A 50 -0.19 21.01 -4.47
N THR A 51 0.45 20.22 -3.61
CA THR A 51 -0.22 19.52 -2.51
C THR A 51 0.66 19.43 -1.27
N LEU A 52 0.03 19.25 -0.10
CA LEU A 52 0.75 19.01 1.16
C LEU A 52 1.75 17.85 1.03
N VAL A 53 1.38 16.75 0.36
CA VAL A 53 2.26 15.58 0.22
C VAL A 53 3.50 15.91 -0.61
N ASP A 54 3.42 16.82 -1.58
CA ASP A 54 4.59 17.23 -2.36
C ASP A 54 5.57 18.04 -1.49
N ALA A 55 5.06 18.92 -0.64
CA ALA A 55 5.88 19.63 0.33
C ALA A 55 6.56 18.68 1.34
N LEU A 56 5.81 17.67 1.82
CA LEU A 56 6.37 16.63 2.69
C LEU A 56 7.51 15.87 1.99
N ILE A 57 7.35 15.47 0.74
CA ILE A 57 8.38 14.78 -0.05
C ILE A 57 9.67 15.61 -0.12
N LEU A 58 9.55 16.92 -0.31
CA LEU A 58 10.73 17.80 -0.34
C LEU A 58 11.42 17.88 1.01
N VAL A 59 10.66 17.98 2.10
CA VAL A 59 11.22 18.01 3.46
C VAL A 59 11.88 16.69 3.85
N GLU A 60 11.27 15.55 3.48
CA GLU A 60 11.72 14.20 3.86
C GLU A 60 12.97 13.74 3.09
N SER A 61 13.04 14.03 1.80
CA SER A 61 14.06 13.44 0.92
C SER A 61 14.59 14.35 -0.17
N SER A 62 14.16 15.62 -0.22
CA SER A 62 14.39 16.51 -1.37
C SER A 62 13.90 15.91 -2.70
N GLY A 63 12.85 15.08 -2.65
CA GLY A 63 12.28 14.39 -3.79
C GLY A 63 13.06 13.13 -4.22
N ASN A 64 14.08 12.69 -3.47
CA ASN A 64 14.90 11.55 -3.84
C ASN A 64 14.19 10.22 -3.53
N PRO A 65 13.78 9.42 -4.55
CA PRO A 65 13.11 8.14 -4.34
C PRO A 65 14.06 7.06 -3.76
N LYS A 66 15.38 7.27 -3.83
CA LYS A 66 16.38 6.35 -3.31
C LYS A 66 16.91 6.76 -1.93
N ALA A 67 16.32 7.77 -1.29
CA ALA A 67 16.72 8.21 0.03
C ALA A 67 16.51 7.10 1.06
N TYR A 68 17.50 6.86 1.92
CA TYR A 68 17.45 5.84 2.95
C TYR A 68 18.04 6.33 4.28
N ASN A 69 17.24 6.25 5.33
CA ASN A 69 17.65 6.48 6.70
C ASN A 69 17.82 5.13 7.42
N LYS A 70 19.08 4.71 7.61
CA LYS A 70 19.42 3.42 8.20
C LYS A 70 18.90 3.28 9.65
N LYS A 71 18.96 4.36 10.45
CA LYS A 71 18.53 4.36 11.86
C LYS A 71 17.03 4.07 11.99
N GLU A 72 16.23 4.73 11.19
CA GLU A 72 14.76 4.61 11.20
C GLU A 72 14.26 3.51 10.26
N ARG A 73 15.15 2.98 9.40
CA ARG A 73 14.80 2.09 8.28
C ARG A 73 13.74 2.72 7.37
N ALA A 74 13.77 4.05 7.29
CA ALA A 74 12.89 4.84 6.46
C ALA A 74 13.47 4.94 5.06
N CYS A 75 12.64 4.83 4.03
CA CYS A 75 13.11 4.86 2.65
C CYS A 75 12.11 5.51 1.70
N GLY A 76 12.62 5.84 0.53
CA GLY A 76 11.84 6.44 -0.55
C GLY A 76 11.58 7.93 -0.33
N CYS A 77 10.82 8.52 -1.25
CA CYS A 77 10.58 9.96 -1.27
C CYS A 77 9.86 10.48 -0.02
N LEU A 78 8.98 9.69 0.60
CA LEU A 78 8.24 10.04 1.83
C LEU A 78 8.86 9.46 3.10
N GLN A 79 10.06 8.89 3.03
CA GLN A 79 10.76 8.28 4.16
C GLN A 79 9.86 7.36 5.01
N ILE A 80 9.11 6.47 4.31
CA ILE A 80 8.18 5.56 4.97
C ILE A 80 8.93 4.52 5.79
N ARG A 81 8.62 4.47 7.08
CA ARG A 81 9.15 3.46 8.01
C ARG A 81 8.35 2.17 7.94
N PRO A 82 8.94 1.00 8.27
CA PRO A 82 8.21 -0.28 8.30
C PRO A 82 6.98 -0.27 9.20
N ILE A 83 6.97 0.54 10.27
CA ILE A 83 5.81 0.68 11.15
C ILE A 83 4.62 1.36 10.44
N MET A 84 4.90 2.38 9.62
CA MET A 84 3.86 3.05 8.81
C MET A 84 3.26 2.08 7.78
N LEU A 85 4.09 1.31 7.09
CA LEU A 85 3.63 0.27 6.16
C LEU A 85 2.70 -0.75 6.85
N ARG A 86 3.07 -1.21 8.07
CA ARG A 86 2.20 -2.11 8.85
C ARG A 86 0.87 -1.47 9.20
N GLU A 87 0.88 -0.19 9.53
CA GLU A 87 -0.34 0.57 9.84
C GLU A 87 -1.25 0.70 8.62
N VAL A 88 -0.72 1.07 7.45
CA VAL A 88 -1.48 1.14 6.20
C VAL A 88 -2.11 -0.21 5.86
N ASN A 89 -1.34 -1.30 5.94
CA ASN A 89 -1.87 -2.65 5.71
C ASN A 89 -2.91 -3.06 6.77
N ARG A 90 -2.81 -2.58 8.01
CA ARG A 90 -3.84 -2.77 9.03
C ARG A 90 -5.14 -2.04 8.67
N ILE A 91 -5.02 -0.82 8.17
CA ILE A 91 -6.18 -0.02 7.71
C ILE A 91 -6.89 -0.74 6.57
N LEU A 92 -6.15 -1.17 5.55
CA LEU A 92 -6.69 -1.88 4.39
C LEU A 92 -7.45 -3.15 4.81
N ARG A 93 -6.89 -3.96 5.72
CA ARG A 93 -7.61 -5.12 6.26
C ARG A 93 -8.90 -4.76 6.97
N LYS A 94 -8.93 -3.66 7.75
CA LYS A 94 -10.16 -3.18 8.39
C LYS A 94 -11.22 -2.76 7.38
N GLN A 95 -10.79 -2.21 6.25
CA GLN A 95 -11.65 -1.81 5.14
C GLN A 95 -12.06 -2.98 4.24
N LYS A 96 -11.65 -4.22 4.58
CA LYS A 96 -11.88 -5.44 3.78
C LYS A 96 -11.34 -5.31 2.34
N SER A 97 -10.25 -4.58 2.17
CA SER A 97 -9.56 -4.42 0.89
C SER A 97 -8.60 -5.59 0.65
N ASP A 98 -8.58 -6.11 -0.56
CA ASP A 98 -7.61 -7.12 -1.01
C ASP A 98 -6.21 -6.52 -1.26
N ARG A 99 -6.12 -5.18 -1.27
CA ARG A 99 -4.85 -4.46 -1.45
C ARG A 99 -3.92 -4.70 -0.27
N LYS A 100 -2.63 -4.94 -0.58
CA LYS A 100 -1.56 -5.07 0.40
C LYS A 100 -0.28 -4.47 -0.17
N PHE A 101 0.40 -3.64 0.61
CA PHE A 101 1.72 -3.11 0.27
C PHE A 101 2.84 -3.98 0.83
N LEU A 102 3.93 -4.09 0.07
CA LEU A 102 5.16 -4.79 0.43
C LEU A 102 6.22 -3.80 0.93
N LEU A 103 7.32 -4.31 1.49
CA LEU A 103 8.42 -3.45 1.99
C LEU A 103 9.08 -2.66 0.85
N GLU A 104 9.15 -3.25 -0.32
CA GLU A 104 9.74 -2.69 -1.53
C GLU A 104 8.93 -1.52 -2.10
N ASP A 105 7.61 -1.54 -1.95
CA ASP A 105 6.69 -0.51 -2.47
C ASP A 105 6.99 0.89 -1.90
N ARG A 106 7.68 0.98 -0.77
CA ARG A 106 8.08 2.25 -0.16
C ARG A 106 9.12 3.03 -0.97
N TRP A 107 9.80 2.37 -1.91
CA TRP A 107 10.75 3.02 -2.81
C TRP A 107 10.06 3.69 -4.02
N GLU A 108 8.82 3.31 -4.31
CA GLU A 108 8.01 3.87 -5.38
C GLU A 108 7.23 5.09 -4.87
N CYS A 109 7.53 6.29 -5.39
CA CYS A 109 6.90 7.52 -4.91
C CYS A 109 5.38 7.54 -5.11
N GLY A 110 4.87 6.95 -6.19
CA GLY A 110 3.44 6.80 -6.42
C GLY A 110 2.76 5.97 -5.34
N LEU A 111 3.34 4.80 -5.04
CA LEU A 111 2.84 3.91 -3.99
C LEU A 111 3.00 4.52 -2.59
N SER A 112 4.09 5.27 -2.36
CA SER A 112 4.30 6.02 -1.12
C SER A 112 3.23 7.10 -0.91
N LYS A 113 2.85 7.84 -1.94
CA LYS A 113 1.72 8.79 -1.90
C LYS A 113 0.40 8.08 -1.62
N GLU A 114 0.14 6.94 -2.26
CA GLU A 114 -1.06 6.13 -2.01
C GLU A 114 -1.14 5.73 -0.53
N MET A 115 -0.04 5.21 0.05
CA MET A 115 0.04 4.87 1.47
C MET A 115 -0.25 6.08 2.38
N PHE A 116 0.29 7.25 2.04
CA PHE A 116 0.03 8.49 2.75
C PHE A 116 -1.45 8.84 2.75
N TYR A 117 -2.12 8.82 1.59
CA TYR A 117 -3.53 9.17 1.50
C TYR A 117 -4.44 8.17 2.20
N ILE A 118 -4.13 6.86 2.17
CA ILE A 118 -4.85 5.85 2.95
C ILE A 118 -4.77 6.17 4.44
N TRP A 119 -3.59 6.52 4.93
CA TRP A 119 -3.36 6.88 6.33
C TRP A 119 -4.09 8.18 6.71
N VAL A 120 -4.00 9.24 5.87
CA VAL A 120 -4.70 10.52 6.09
C VAL A 120 -6.21 10.30 6.14
N ASN A 121 -6.78 9.63 5.14
CA ASN A 121 -8.22 9.41 5.06
C ASN A 121 -8.77 8.61 6.26
N TYR A 122 -7.96 7.75 6.85
CA TYR A 122 -8.37 6.94 7.98
C TYR A 122 -8.25 7.67 9.32
N HIS A 123 -7.16 8.42 9.54
CA HIS A 123 -6.84 9.01 10.83
C HIS A 123 -7.07 10.51 10.92
N HIS A 124 -7.05 11.21 9.77
CA HIS A 124 -6.93 12.66 9.70
C HIS A 124 -7.88 13.29 8.67
N LYS A 125 -9.01 12.63 8.36
CA LYS A 125 -9.95 13.07 7.32
C LYS A 125 -10.36 14.54 7.45
N ASP A 126 -10.57 15.00 8.68
CA ASP A 126 -11.03 16.36 8.98
C ASP A 126 -9.95 17.19 9.71
N SER A 127 -8.69 16.76 9.64
CA SER A 127 -7.57 17.47 10.27
C SER A 127 -7.01 18.55 9.35
N SER A 128 -6.44 19.61 9.96
CA SER A 128 -5.67 20.62 9.21
C SER A 128 -4.34 20.04 8.69
N ASP A 129 -3.77 20.68 7.67
CA ASP A 129 -2.46 20.30 7.10
C ASP A 129 -1.34 20.30 8.14
N GLU A 130 -1.36 21.27 9.08
CA GLU A 130 -0.43 21.28 10.20
C GLU A 130 -0.52 20.01 11.05
N VAL A 131 -1.74 19.62 11.44
CA VAL A 131 -1.96 18.43 12.25
C VAL A 131 -1.49 17.18 11.50
N ILE A 132 -1.80 17.07 10.21
CA ILE A 132 -1.38 15.95 9.35
C ILE A 132 0.16 15.89 9.29
N ALA A 133 0.83 16.99 8.96
CA ALA A 133 2.28 17.06 8.85
C ALA A 133 2.98 16.72 10.17
N ARG A 134 2.51 17.31 11.28
CA ARG A 134 3.07 17.07 12.60
C ARG A 134 2.85 15.65 13.09
N CYS A 135 1.71 15.02 12.75
CA CYS A 135 1.45 13.62 13.05
C CYS A 135 2.26 12.69 12.13
N TRP A 136 2.50 13.06 10.88
CA TRP A 136 3.38 12.31 9.99
C TRP A 136 4.79 12.18 10.57
N ASN A 137 5.36 13.29 11.01
CA ASN A 137 6.69 13.34 11.62
C ASN A 137 6.75 12.72 13.01
N GLY A 138 5.82 13.09 13.89
CA GLY A 138 5.87 12.78 15.32
C GLY A 138 5.00 11.61 15.79
N GLY A 139 4.29 10.94 14.88
CA GLY A 139 3.36 9.84 15.19
C GLY A 139 1.97 10.33 15.66
N PRO A 140 1.09 9.45 16.16
CA PRO A 140 -0.35 9.72 16.36
C PRO A 140 -0.70 10.95 17.21
N ARG A 141 0.20 11.37 18.09
CA ARG A 141 0.06 12.60 18.91
C ARG A 141 1.13 13.62 18.56
N GLY A 142 1.67 13.58 17.33
CA GLY A 142 2.72 14.49 16.87
C GLY A 142 2.33 15.96 17.02
N TRP A 143 1.10 16.31 16.72
CA TRP A 143 0.58 17.68 16.83
C TRP A 143 0.67 18.28 18.24
N LYS A 144 0.76 17.44 19.29
CA LYS A 144 0.97 17.88 20.69
C LYS A 144 2.44 18.07 21.08
N LYS A 145 3.38 17.66 20.21
CA LYS A 145 4.80 17.65 20.52
C LYS A 145 5.47 18.93 20.01
N PRO A 146 6.07 19.76 20.87
CA PRO A 146 6.76 20.98 20.43
C PRO A 146 7.82 20.73 19.35
N GLN A 147 8.52 19.59 19.41
CA GLN A 147 9.57 19.24 18.46
C GLN A 147 9.07 19.15 16.99
N THR A 148 7.78 18.87 16.78
CA THR A 148 7.20 18.77 15.44
C THR A 148 6.81 20.13 14.85
N GLU A 149 6.81 21.20 15.62
CA GLU A 149 6.57 22.57 15.12
C GLU A 149 7.66 22.99 14.13
N HIS A 150 8.92 22.67 14.46
CA HIS A 150 10.02 22.95 13.55
C HIS A 150 9.88 22.20 12.21
N TYR A 151 9.34 20.99 12.24
CA TYR A 151 9.04 20.23 11.02
C TYR A 151 7.93 20.91 10.21
N TRP A 152 6.83 21.31 10.87
CA TRP A 152 5.74 22.03 10.23
C TRP A 152 6.22 23.33 9.58
N ASN A 153 7.00 24.11 10.28
CA ASN A 153 7.56 25.36 9.74
C ASN A 153 8.38 25.16 8.46
N LYS A 154 9.05 24.02 8.30
CA LYS A 154 9.72 23.68 7.04
C LYS A 154 8.73 23.35 5.93
N VAL A 155 7.69 22.57 6.24
CA VAL A 155 6.65 22.19 5.27
C VAL A 155 5.89 23.43 4.82
N GLN A 156 5.44 24.27 5.75
CA GLN A 156 4.68 25.48 5.48
C GLN A 156 5.42 26.44 4.53
N LYS A 157 6.70 26.66 4.74
CA LYS A 157 7.53 27.51 3.84
C LYS A 157 7.57 27.04 2.40
N LEU A 158 7.32 25.77 2.17
CA LEU A 158 7.26 25.17 0.83
C LEU A 158 5.83 25.14 0.29
N TRP A 159 4.84 25.04 1.18
CA TRP A 159 3.43 24.89 0.86
C TRP A 159 2.74 26.22 0.51
N GLU A 160 3.07 27.31 1.20
CA GLU A 160 2.43 28.63 1.04
C GLU A 160 3.02 29.48 -0.09
N LYS A 161 3.79 28.88 -1.02
CA LYS A 161 4.32 29.57 -2.21
C LYS A 161 3.42 29.33 -3.41
#